data_dd13596432204155967edb40ed0a0cfa
#
_entry.id   dd13596432204155967edb40ed0a0cfa
#
_cell.length_a   1.000
_cell.length_b   1.000
_cell.length_c   1.000
_cell.angle_alpha   90.00
_cell.angle_beta   90.00
_cell.angle_gamma   90.00
#
_symmetry.space_group_name_H-M   'P 1'
#
loop_
_entity.id
_entity.type
_entity.pdbx_description
1 polymer ?
#
loop_
_entity_poly.entity_id
_entity_poly.type
_entity_poly.pdbx_seq_one_letter_code
_entity_poly.pdbx_strand_id
1 'polypeptide(L)'
;MVAARTLAPRLGAVLLTLAALAGCEQARQVSQGVDKASACARVIKEISGLNLDPQSAARAAGQASDAAKRLEDTARSLDESDVRNAAEALADRIQNLADTAGRSTPAQREQAVREVTQAASRLASACNVPIDQVVRTG
;
A
#
# COMPACT_ATOMS: atom_id res chain seq x y z
N MET A 1 -3.97 -53.14 54.99
CA MET A 1 -2.78 -52.70 54.26
C MET A 1 -3.11 -52.77 52.77
N VAL A 2 -3.41 -51.66 52.18
CA VAL A 2 -3.81 -51.61 50.78
C VAL A 2 -2.81 -50.73 50.08
N ALA A 3 -2.07 -51.30 49.14
CA ALA A 3 -1.08 -50.59 48.33
C ALA A 3 -1.77 -49.86 47.16
N ALA A 4 -1.71 -48.54 47.19
CA ALA A 4 -2.13 -47.69 46.08
C ALA A 4 -1.06 -47.71 45.00
N ARG A 5 -1.37 -48.24 43.82
CA ARG A 5 -0.56 -48.11 42.61
C ARG A 5 -0.92 -46.83 41.88
N THR A 6 -0.03 -45.88 41.91
CA THR A 6 -0.03 -44.65 41.10
C THR A 6 0.21 -44.98 39.65
N LEU A 7 -0.80 -44.80 38.82
CA LEU A 7 -0.69 -44.70 37.36
C LEU A 7 -0.70 -43.20 36.99
N ALA A 8 0.45 -42.64 36.69
CA ALA A 8 0.63 -41.32 36.09
C ALA A 8 1.62 -41.43 34.93
N PRO A 9 1.74 -40.48 34.12
CA PRO A 9 0.92 -39.94 33.03
C PRO A 9 1.72 -40.03 31.70
N ARG A 10 1.19 -40.61 30.70
CA ARG A 10 1.81 -40.68 29.38
C ARG A 10 1.05 -39.85 28.30
N LEU A 11 0.14 -38.97 28.70
CA LEU A 11 -0.67 -38.19 27.77
C LEU A 11 -0.19 -36.74 27.54
N GLY A 12 0.90 -36.33 28.20
CA GLY A 12 1.39 -34.95 28.10
C GLY A 12 2.34 -34.62 26.93
N ALA A 13 2.90 -35.63 26.26
CA ALA A 13 3.96 -35.39 25.27
C ALA A 13 3.46 -35.17 23.84
N VAL A 14 2.22 -35.51 23.51
CA VAL A 14 1.71 -35.42 22.12
C VAL A 14 1.08 -34.05 21.83
N LEU A 15 0.63 -33.31 22.85
CA LEU A 15 0.02 -31.98 22.66
C LEU A 15 1.02 -30.83 22.45
N LEU A 16 2.28 -31.02 22.83
CA LEU A 16 3.33 -29.98 22.67
C LEU A 16 3.92 -29.91 21.25
N THR A 17 3.80 -30.95 20.45
CA THR A 17 4.35 -30.97 19.09
C THR A 17 3.43 -30.34 18.03
N LEU A 18 2.13 -30.22 18.30
CA LEU A 18 1.17 -29.57 17.40
C LEU A 18 1.19 -28.03 17.49
N ALA A 19 1.62 -27.48 18.62
CA ALA A 19 1.71 -26.02 18.80
C ALA A 19 2.89 -25.38 18.04
N ALA A 20 3.94 -26.15 17.71
CA ALA A 20 5.12 -25.64 17.00
C ALA A 20 4.88 -25.40 15.49
N LEU A 21 3.93 -26.11 14.89
CA LEU A 21 3.61 -25.95 13.47
C LEU A 21 2.67 -24.77 13.19
N ALA A 22 1.80 -24.42 14.14
CA ALA A 22 0.93 -23.26 14.02
C ALA A 22 1.66 -21.92 14.19
N GLY A 23 2.78 -21.89 14.94
CA GLY A 23 3.57 -20.69 15.16
C GLY A 23 4.30 -20.17 13.93
N CYS A 24 4.70 -21.04 12.99
CA CYS A 24 5.40 -20.64 11.77
C CYS A 24 4.48 -19.97 10.74
N GLU A 25 3.22 -20.37 10.67
CA GLU A 25 2.21 -19.78 9.78
C GLU A 25 1.83 -18.38 10.25
N GLN A 26 1.59 -18.19 11.54
CA GLN A 26 1.32 -16.89 12.14
C GLN A 26 2.50 -15.92 12.00
N ALA A 27 3.74 -16.39 12.18
CA ALA A 27 4.92 -15.57 12.02
C ALA A 27 5.08 -15.08 10.56
N ARG A 28 4.75 -15.91 9.56
CA ARG A 28 4.74 -15.51 8.15
C ARG A 28 3.65 -14.49 7.83
N GLN A 29 2.44 -14.66 8.35
CA GLN A 29 1.36 -13.69 8.16
C GLN A 29 1.68 -12.34 8.80
N VAL A 30 2.31 -12.32 9.97
CA VAL A 30 2.74 -11.09 10.64
C VAL A 30 3.85 -10.40 9.84
N SER A 31 4.85 -11.14 9.36
CA SER A 31 5.94 -10.55 8.55
C SER A 31 5.42 -9.98 7.23
N GLN A 32 4.55 -10.67 6.51
CA GLN A 32 3.93 -10.16 5.30
C GLN A 32 3.09 -8.90 5.56
N GLY A 33 2.36 -8.85 6.69
CA GLY A 33 1.61 -7.66 7.09
C GLY A 33 2.52 -6.45 7.38
N VAL A 34 3.66 -6.66 8.01
CA VAL A 34 4.65 -5.61 8.30
C VAL A 34 5.33 -5.13 7.00
N ASP A 35 5.69 -6.04 6.10
CA ASP A 35 6.30 -5.71 4.81
C ASP A 35 5.34 -4.89 3.95
N LYS A 36 4.08 -5.28 3.88
CA LYS A 36 3.03 -4.55 3.17
C LYS A 36 2.77 -3.17 3.79
N ALA A 37 2.68 -3.06 5.10
CA ALA A 37 2.50 -1.78 5.80
C ALA A 37 3.68 -0.84 5.55
N SER A 38 4.91 -1.36 5.56
CA SER A 38 6.12 -0.60 5.24
C SER A 38 6.12 -0.13 3.78
N ALA A 39 5.76 -1.00 2.83
CA ALA A 39 5.63 -0.66 1.42
C ALA A 39 4.61 0.47 1.22
N CYS A 40 3.43 0.35 1.82
CA CYS A 40 2.38 1.37 1.78
C CYS A 40 2.84 2.71 2.38
N ALA A 41 3.50 2.69 3.52
CA ALA A 41 4.02 3.92 4.16
C ALA A 41 5.03 4.65 3.26
N ARG A 42 5.91 3.92 2.58
CA ARG A 42 6.87 4.49 1.62
C ARG A 42 6.17 5.16 0.46
N VAL A 43 5.21 4.49 -0.16
CA VAL A 43 4.44 4.99 -1.31
C VAL A 43 3.60 6.21 -0.91
N ILE A 44 2.88 6.16 0.20
CA ILE A 44 2.06 7.28 0.68
C ILE A 44 2.92 8.50 0.98
N LYS A 45 4.12 8.33 1.51
CA LYS A 45 5.06 9.42 1.77
C LYS A 45 5.42 10.19 0.48
N GLU A 46 5.62 9.49 -0.65
CA GLU A 46 5.99 10.13 -1.92
C GLU A 46 4.86 11.01 -2.50
N ILE A 47 3.61 10.70 -2.19
CA ILE A 47 2.43 11.40 -2.72
C ILE A 47 1.73 12.32 -1.70
N SER A 48 2.15 12.31 -0.44
CA SER A 48 1.48 13.07 0.64
C SER A 48 1.47 14.59 0.46
N GLY A 49 2.30 15.13 -0.42
CA GLY A 49 2.35 16.56 -0.76
C GLY A 49 1.62 16.92 -2.06
N LEU A 50 1.02 15.95 -2.76
CA LEU A 50 0.39 16.19 -4.04
C LEU A 50 -0.97 16.87 -3.86
N ASN A 51 -1.12 18.06 -4.44
CA ASN A 51 -2.40 18.76 -4.49
C ASN A 51 -3.12 18.46 -5.81
N LEU A 52 -4.25 17.78 -5.73
CA LEU A 52 -5.09 17.40 -6.89
C LEU A 52 -6.17 18.43 -7.24
N ASP A 53 -6.09 19.64 -6.71
CA ASP A 53 -6.99 20.71 -7.15
C ASP A 53 -6.79 21.03 -8.64
N PRO A 54 -7.84 20.89 -9.50
CA PRO A 54 -7.72 21.14 -10.93
C PRO A 54 -7.23 22.55 -11.30
N GLN A 55 -7.48 23.54 -10.41
CA GLN A 55 -7.03 24.92 -10.64
C GLN A 55 -5.53 25.10 -10.33
N SER A 56 -4.98 24.27 -9.45
CA SER A 56 -3.57 24.27 -9.07
C SER A 56 -2.72 23.40 -9.98
N ALA A 57 -3.31 22.49 -10.75
CA ALA A 57 -2.61 21.48 -11.55
C ALA A 57 -1.57 22.09 -12.52
N ALA A 58 -1.88 23.23 -13.14
CA ALA A 58 -0.97 23.90 -14.05
C ALA A 58 0.32 24.41 -13.37
N ARG A 59 0.21 24.88 -12.11
CA ARG A 59 1.37 25.33 -11.32
C ARG A 59 2.14 24.14 -10.72
N ALA A 60 1.44 23.07 -10.42
CA ALA A 60 1.99 21.88 -9.79
C ALA A 60 2.57 20.87 -10.80
N ALA A 61 2.51 21.14 -12.10
CA ALA A 61 2.93 20.19 -13.14
C ALA A 61 4.37 19.68 -12.95
N GLY A 62 5.32 20.56 -12.64
CA GLY A 62 6.69 20.17 -12.34
C GLY A 62 6.80 19.30 -11.09
N GLN A 63 6.14 19.68 -10.01
CA GLN A 63 6.09 18.91 -8.78
C GLN A 63 5.40 17.56 -8.97
N ALA A 64 4.35 17.51 -9.79
CA ALA A 64 3.65 16.28 -10.13
C ALA A 64 4.55 15.33 -10.92
N SER A 65 5.30 15.81 -11.90
CA SER A 65 6.27 15.00 -12.66
C SER A 65 7.37 14.43 -11.76
N ASP A 66 7.93 15.23 -10.85
CA ASP A 66 8.93 14.77 -9.90
C ASP A 66 8.34 13.76 -8.90
N ALA A 67 7.10 13.97 -8.46
CA ALA A 67 6.40 13.02 -7.59
C ALA A 67 6.13 11.69 -8.31
N ALA A 68 5.73 11.73 -9.59
CA ALA A 68 5.52 10.54 -10.41
C ALA A 68 6.79 9.71 -10.53
N LYS A 69 7.92 10.33 -10.82
CA LYS A 69 9.23 9.65 -10.92
C LYS A 69 9.64 9.01 -9.60
N ARG A 70 9.55 9.75 -8.49
CA ARG A 70 9.88 9.18 -7.17
C ARG A 70 8.96 8.02 -6.80
N LEU A 71 7.67 8.13 -7.13
CA LEU A 71 6.69 7.08 -6.90
C LEU A 71 7.00 5.83 -7.72
N GLU A 72 7.37 6.00 -8.99
CA GLU A 72 7.78 4.91 -9.88
C GLU A 72 9.06 4.21 -9.36
N ASP A 73 10.08 4.97 -8.98
CA ASP A 73 11.33 4.42 -8.43
C ASP A 73 11.07 3.68 -7.11
N THR A 74 10.20 4.23 -6.25
CA THR A 74 9.78 3.55 -5.03
C THR A 74 9.03 2.27 -5.33
N ALA A 75 8.07 2.30 -6.26
CA ALA A 75 7.28 1.14 -6.66
C ALA A 75 8.17 -0.01 -7.16
N ARG A 76 9.15 0.28 -8.02
CA ARG A 76 10.11 -0.73 -8.52
C ARG A 76 10.91 -1.41 -7.41
N SER A 77 11.09 -0.77 -6.28
CA SER A 77 11.82 -1.31 -5.13
C SER A 77 10.96 -2.14 -4.18
N LEU A 78 9.66 -2.30 -4.45
CA LEU A 78 8.73 -3.02 -3.60
C LEU A 78 8.62 -4.49 -4.02
N ASP A 79 8.63 -5.38 -3.03
CA ASP A 79 8.39 -6.81 -3.24
C ASP A 79 6.88 -7.14 -3.30
N GLU A 80 6.04 -6.34 -2.63
CA GLU A 80 4.57 -6.47 -2.60
C GLU A 80 3.94 -6.08 -3.94
N SER A 81 3.58 -7.07 -4.75
CA SER A 81 3.15 -6.89 -6.14
C SER A 81 1.89 -6.05 -6.31
N ASP A 82 0.90 -6.19 -5.44
CA ASP A 82 -0.34 -5.41 -5.48
C ASP A 82 -0.11 -3.93 -5.16
N VAL A 83 0.73 -3.63 -4.17
CA VAL A 83 1.11 -2.26 -3.82
C VAL A 83 1.97 -1.66 -4.94
N ARG A 84 2.93 -2.43 -5.46
CA ARG A 84 3.78 -2.00 -6.59
C ARG A 84 2.95 -1.65 -7.81
N ASN A 85 2.09 -2.55 -8.28
CA ASN A 85 1.27 -2.33 -9.47
C ASN A 85 0.32 -1.15 -9.31
N ALA A 86 -0.26 -0.97 -8.11
CA ALA A 86 -1.12 0.17 -7.82
C ALA A 86 -0.33 1.50 -7.79
N ALA A 87 0.89 1.50 -7.26
CA ALA A 87 1.78 2.65 -7.22
C ALA A 87 2.29 3.04 -8.62
N GLU A 88 2.68 2.08 -9.46
CA GLU A 88 3.07 2.31 -10.86
C GLU A 88 1.90 2.91 -11.67
N ALA A 89 0.70 2.35 -11.54
CA ALA A 89 -0.48 2.87 -12.20
C ALA A 89 -0.81 4.30 -11.75
N LEU A 90 -0.62 4.63 -10.48
CA LEU A 90 -0.79 5.98 -9.97
C LEU A 90 0.28 6.93 -10.51
N ALA A 91 1.55 6.51 -10.55
CA ALA A 91 2.65 7.29 -11.13
C ALA A 91 2.37 7.66 -12.58
N ASP A 92 1.92 6.72 -13.41
CA ASP A 92 1.55 6.95 -14.82
C ASP A 92 0.44 8.00 -14.95
N ARG A 93 -0.58 7.97 -14.08
CA ARG A 93 -1.68 8.95 -14.12
C ARG A 93 -1.23 10.33 -13.66
N ILE A 94 -0.37 10.41 -12.65
CA ILE A 94 0.22 11.68 -12.18
C ILE A 94 1.12 12.28 -13.29
N GLN A 95 1.92 11.45 -13.95
CA GLN A 95 2.76 11.91 -15.07
C GLN A 95 1.89 12.43 -16.23
N ASN A 96 0.84 11.72 -16.61
CA ASN A 96 -0.11 12.17 -17.64
C ASN A 96 -0.78 13.50 -17.26
N LEU A 97 -1.18 13.66 -15.99
CA LEU A 97 -1.71 14.94 -15.49
C LEU A 97 -0.67 16.06 -15.65
N ALA A 98 0.59 15.82 -15.30
CA ALA A 98 1.68 16.78 -15.42
C ALA A 98 1.91 17.18 -16.90
N ASP A 99 1.94 16.20 -17.80
CA ASP A 99 2.20 16.42 -19.23
C ASP A 99 1.05 17.18 -19.93
N THR A 100 -0.17 17.01 -19.46
CA THR A 100 -1.36 17.66 -20.04
C THR A 100 -1.68 19.01 -19.40
N ALA A 101 -1.17 19.33 -18.22
CA ALA A 101 -1.56 20.49 -17.42
C ALA A 101 -1.40 21.83 -18.15
N GLY A 102 -0.36 21.97 -19.00
CA GLY A 102 -0.09 23.21 -19.74
C GLY A 102 -0.77 23.32 -21.10
N ARG A 103 -1.37 22.24 -21.62
CA ARG A 103 -1.86 22.16 -23.02
C ARG A 103 -3.33 21.73 -23.12
N SER A 104 -3.97 21.36 -22.02
CA SER A 104 -5.30 20.80 -22.00
C SER A 104 -6.39 21.81 -21.69
N THR A 105 -7.61 21.54 -22.17
CA THR A 105 -8.81 22.26 -21.77
C THR A 105 -9.15 21.99 -20.30
N PRO A 106 -9.96 22.85 -19.62
CA PRO A 106 -10.42 22.59 -18.27
C PRO A 106 -11.07 21.21 -18.11
N ALA A 107 -11.89 20.78 -19.07
CA ALA A 107 -12.56 19.48 -19.04
C ALA A 107 -11.55 18.30 -19.10
N GLN A 108 -10.49 18.42 -19.91
CA GLN A 108 -9.43 17.42 -19.99
C GLN A 108 -8.62 17.35 -18.69
N ARG A 109 -8.35 18.48 -18.04
CA ARG A 109 -7.69 18.49 -16.73
C ARG A 109 -8.53 17.83 -15.65
N GLU A 110 -9.83 18.14 -15.61
CA GLU A 110 -10.74 17.47 -14.68
C GLU A 110 -10.80 15.96 -14.90
N GLN A 111 -10.78 15.52 -16.14
CA GLN A 111 -10.71 14.09 -16.47
C GLN A 111 -9.42 13.48 -15.95
N ALA A 112 -8.27 14.10 -16.20
CA ALA A 112 -6.98 13.62 -15.72
C ALA A 112 -6.93 13.54 -14.17
N VAL A 113 -7.49 14.53 -13.47
CA VAL A 113 -7.63 14.51 -12.01
C VAL A 113 -8.51 13.35 -11.55
N ARG A 114 -9.63 13.07 -12.24
CA ARG A 114 -10.47 11.90 -11.92
C ARG A 114 -9.71 10.58 -12.09
N GLU A 115 -8.89 10.47 -13.12
CA GLU A 115 -8.07 9.26 -13.37
C GLU A 115 -7.01 9.08 -12.28
N VAL A 116 -6.35 10.16 -11.84
CA VAL A 116 -5.44 10.12 -10.69
C VAL A 116 -6.18 9.69 -9.41
N THR A 117 -7.34 10.27 -9.14
CA THR A 117 -8.16 9.93 -7.97
C THR A 117 -8.58 8.46 -8.00
N GLN A 118 -8.94 7.93 -9.15
CA GLN A 118 -9.29 6.52 -9.31
C GLN A 118 -8.10 5.59 -9.08
N ALA A 119 -6.92 5.96 -9.58
CA ALA A 119 -5.69 5.20 -9.33
C ALA A 119 -5.29 5.27 -7.85
N ALA A 120 -5.44 6.42 -7.20
CA ALA A 120 -5.22 6.59 -5.77
C ALA A 120 -6.18 5.74 -4.92
N SER A 121 -7.45 5.59 -5.35
CA SER A 121 -8.41 4.69 -4.69
C SER A 121 -7.97 3.23 -4.75
N ARG A 122 -7.38 2.79 -5.86
CA ARG A 122 -6.83 1.43 -5.98
C ARG A 122 -5.64 1.22 -5.05
N LEU A 123 -4.75 2.20 -4.95
CA LEU A 123 -3.65 2.16 -3.99
C LEU A 123 -4.15 2.14 -2.55
N ALA A 124 -5.12 2.98 -2.21
CA ALA A 124 -5.77 3.00 -0.90
C ALA A 124 -6.34 1.62 -0.54
N SER A 125 -7.02 0.98 -1.50
CA SER A 125 -7.54 -0.38 -1.34
C SER A 125 -6.44 -1.43 -1.17
N ALA A 126 -5.36 -1.35 -1.96
CA ALA A 126 -4.21 -2.24 -1.83
C ALA A 126 -3.53 -2.11 -0.47
N CYS A 127 -3.49 -0.90 0.08
CA CYS A 127 -2.92 -0.58 1.39
C CYS A 127 -3.90 -0.75 2.56
N ASN A 128 -5.19 -0.98 2.28
CA ASN A 128 -6.26 -1.04 3.29
C ASN A 128 -6.32 0.24 4.16
N VAL A 129 -6.18 1.39 3.51
CA VAL A 129 -6.26 2.72 4.15
C VAL A 129 -7.34 3.57 3.47
N PRO A 130 -7.92 4.57 4.16
CA PRO A 130 -8.85 5.53 3.54
C PRO A 130 -8.14 6.39 2.48
N ILE A 131 -8.86 6.76 1.43
CA ILE A 131 -8.31 7.52 0.30
C ILE A 131 -7.75 8.89 0.67
N ASP A 132 -8.31 9.54 1.68
CA ASP A 132 -7.85 10.83 2.20
C ASP A 132 -6.44 10.78 2.81
N GLN A 133 -5.95 9.59 3.17
CA GLN A 133 -4.56 9.38 3.55
C GLN A 133 -3.63 9.28 2.34
N VAL A 134 -4.14 8.94 1.18
CA VAL A 134 -3.36 8.77 -0.05
C VAL A 134 -3.29 10.10 -0.82
N VAL A 135 -4.41 10.80 -0.96
CA VAL A 135 -4.48 12.09 -1.65
C VAL A 135 -5.33 13.08 -0.86
N ARG A 136 -4.88 14.31 -0.77
CA ARG A 136 -5.70 15.40 -0.28
C ARG A 136 -6.54 15.91 -1.43
N THR A 137 -7.80 15.53 -1.43
CA THR A 137 -8.83 16.21 -2.24
C THR A 137 -9.23 17.46 -1.48
N GLY A 138 -8.80 18.59 -1.98
CA GLY A 138 -9.11 19.91 -1.40
C GLY A 138 -10.58 20.24 -1.43
#